data_f65cb1486f7277b87ce7e796cbac236c
#
_entry.id   f65cb1486f7277b87ce7e796cbac236c
#
_cell.length_a   1.000
_cell.length_b   1.000
_cell.length_c   1.000
_cell.angle_alpha   90.00
_cell.angle_beta   90.00
_cell.angle_gamma   90.00
#
_symmetry.space_group_name_H-M   'P 1'
#
loop_
_entity.id
_entity.type
_entity.pdbx_description
1 polymer ?
#
loop_
_entity_poly.entity_id
_entity_poly.type
_entity_poly.pdbx_seq_one_letter_code
_entity_poly.pdbx_strand_id
1 'polypeptide(L)'
;MKETYTNISVAITILIILATSFISINNREVNTTIIIIEKGMSLNSVSEMLHDKNVVVNKNIFKLKVIGRGLASKIPTGKFLIEGKISDAILIDLIFNKGPMKFKLTIPEGLQSNKLFENINILLNTDYDFDQYF
;
A
#
# COMPACT_ATOMS: atom_id res chain seq x y z
N MET A 1 -39.26 -17.44 30.02
CA MET A 1 -37.92 -18.03 29.81
C MET A 1 -37.63 -18.38 28.35
N LYS A 2 -38.51 -19.07 27.62
CA LYS A 2 -38.22 -19.45 26.20
C LYS A 2 -38.01 -18.24 25.25
N GLU A 3 -38.79 -17.18 25.39
CA GLU A 3 -38.68 -15.99 24.53
C GLU A 3 -37.36 -15.21 24.74
N THR A 4 -36.81 -15.22 25.96
CA THR A 4 -35.53 -14.54 26.24
C THR A 4 -34.37 -15.26 25.57
N TYR A 5 -34.34 -16.60 25.51
CA TYR A 5 -33.30 -17.37 24.84
C TYR A 5 -33.38 -17.23 23.31
N THR A 6 -34.60 -17.12 22.76
CA THR A 6 -34.80 -16.90 21.30
C THR A 6 -34.25 -15.53 20.88
N ASN A 7 -34.53 -14.50 21.67
CA ASN A 7 -34.04 -13.14 21.37
C ASN A 7 -32.50 -13.04 21.47
N ILE A 8 -31.90 -13.72 22.45
CA ILE A 8 -30.43 -13.78 22.59
C ILE A 8 -29.80 -14.54 21.41
N SER A 9 -30.38 -15.66 21.00
CA SER A 9 -29.91 -16.43 19.85
C SER A 9 -29.95 -15.63 18.55
N VAL A 10 -31.05 -14.88 18.30
CA VAL A 10 -31.17 -14.01 17.14
C VAL A 10 -30.15 -12.87 17.17
N ALA A 11 -29.92 -12.26 18.32
CA ALA A 11 -28.93 -11.20 18.46
C ALA A 11 -27.50 -11.69 18.18
N ILE A 12 -27.14 -12.88 18.67
CA ILE A 12 -25.84 -13.52 18.41
C ILE A 12 -25.69 -13.84 16.93
N THR A 13 -26.72 -14.35 16.28
CA THR A 13 -26.68 -14.66 14.83
C THR A 13 -26.47 -13.40 13.98
N ILE A 14 -27.17 -12.32 14.30
CA ILE A 14 -27.00 -11.01 13.64
C ILE A 14 -25.56 -10.49 13.85
N LEU A 15 -25.03 -10.60 15.07
CA LEU A 15 -23.66 -10.16 15.38
C LEU A 15 -22.62 -10.94 14.57
N ILE A 16 -22.81 -12.25 14.42
CA ILE A 16 -21.91 -13.13 13.61
C ILE A 16 -22.00 -12.74 12.13
N ILE A 17 -23.19 -12.48 11.60
CA ILE A 17 -23.37 -12.06 10.19
C ILE A 17 -22.70 -10.70 9.96
N LEU A 18 -22.86 -9.74 10.87
CA LEU A 18 -22.20 -8.44 10.79
C LEU A 18 -20.67 -8.57 10.86
N ALA A 19 -20.16 -9.41 11.75
CA ALA A 19 -18.73 -9.65 11.90
C ALA A 19 -18.12 -10.31 10.64
N THR A 20 -18.79 -11.32 10.07
CA THR A 20 -18.33 -11.98 8.83
C THR A 20 -18.38 -11.05 7.63
N SER A 21 -19.41 -10.21 7.53
CA SER A 21 -19.52 -9.19 6.48
C SER A 21 -18.40 -8.16 6.61
N PHE A 22 -18.06 -7.72 7.81
CA PHE A 22 -16.99 -6.77 8.07
C PHE A 22 -15.61 -7.32 7.69
N ILE A 23 -15.35 -8.61 7.94
CA ILE A 23 -14.10 -9.29 7.56
C ILE A 23 -14.00 -9.43 6.04
N SER A 24 -15.10 -9.73 5.37
CA SER A 24 -15.15 -9.93 3.91
C SER A 24 -14.87 -8.65 3.12
N ILE A 25 -15.33 -7.50 3.62
CA ILE A 25 -15.12 -6.20 2.96
C ILE A 25 -13.65 -5.75 3.01
N ASN A 26 -12.86 -6.32 3.91
CA ASN A 26 -11.49 -5.87 4.16
C ASN A 26 -10.43 -6.52 3.26
N ASN A 27 -10.78 -7.58 2.54
CA ASN A 27 -9.89 -8.29 1.62
C ASN A 27 -10.33 -8.04 0.18
N ARG A 28 -9.45 -7.45 -0.62
CA ARG A 28 -9.67 -7.20 -2.03
C ARG A 28 -8.49 -7.70 -2.85
N GLU A 29 -8.78 -8.12 -4.04
CA GLU A 29 -7.76 -8.47 -5.02
C GLU A 29 -7.39 -7.22 -5.82
N VAL A 30 -6.13 -6.87 -5.80
CA VAL A 30 -5.59 -5.71 -6.52
C VAL A 30 -4.72 -6.22 -7.65
N ASN A 31 -4.97 -5.73 -8.87
CA ASN A 31 -4.06 -5.96 -9.98
C ASN A 31 -2.70 -5.34 -9.64
N THR A 32 -1.63 -5.93 -10.18
CA THR A 32 -0.27 -5.42 -9.99
C THR A 32 -0.22 -3.92 -10.26
N THR A 33 0.03 -3.15 -9.22
CA THR A 33 0.01 -1.68 -9.26
C THR A 33 1.26 -1.13 -8.58
N ILE A 34 1.95 -0.22 -9.26
CA ILE A 34 3.09 0.51 -8.68
C ILE A 34 2.60 1.83 -8.11
N ILE A 35 2.94 2.07 -6.85
CA ILE A 35 2.66 3.32 -6.15
C ILE A 35 3.98 4.02 -5.87
N ILE A 36 4.02 5.31 -6.18
CA ILE A 36 5.17 6.16 -5.94
C ILE A 36 4.78 7.17 -4.86
N ILE A 37 5.47 7.11 -3.73
CA ILE A 37 5.30 8.09 -2.64
C ILE A 37 6.51 9.02 -2.69
N GLU A 38 6.25 10.27 -3.00
CA GLU A 38 7.27 11.30 -3.11
C GLU A 38 7.60 11.90 -1.74
N LYS A 39 8.78 12.50 -1.65
CA LYS A 39 9.23 13.16 -0.42
C LYS A 39 8.30 14.35 -0.10
N GLY A 40 7.79 14.38 1.14
CA GLY A 40 6.91 15.45 1.61
C GLY A 40 5.42 15.22 1.36
N MET A 41 5.01 14.11 0.74
CA MET A 41 3.59 13.77 0.62
C MET A 41 2.95 13.62 2.00
N SER A 42 1.77 14.22 2.15
CA SER A 42 0.97 14.09 3.37
C SER A 42 0.23 12.75 3.39
N LEU A 43 -0.17 12.28 4.59
CA LEU A 43 -1.03 11.10 4.73
C LEU A 43 -2.35 11.27 3.93
N ASN A 44 -2.87 12.49 3.83
CA ASN A 44 -4.07 12.77 3.05
C ASN A 44 -3.82 12.50 1.55
N SER A 45 -2.73 13.05 1.01
CA SER A 45 -2.36 12.85 -0.40
C SER A 45 -2.09 11.39 -0.73
N VAL A 46 -1.37 10.67 0.15
CA VAL A 46 -1.11 9.24 -0.01
C VAL A 46 -2.43 8.43 0.01
N SER A 47 -3.32 8.72 0.95
CA SER A 47 -4.61 8.01 1.06
C SER A 47 -5.53 8.28 -0.12
N GLU A 48 -5.46 9.47 -0.70
CA GLU A 48 -6.20 9.86 -1.90
C GLU A 48 -5.67 9.12 -3.13
N MET A 49 -4.37 9.17 -3.36
CA MET A 49 -3.71 8.42 -4.43
C MET A 49 -4.00 6.90 -4.37
N LEU A 50 -3.97 6.30 -3.17
CA LEU A 50 -4.31 4.90 -2.98
C LEU A 50 -5.77 4.58 -3.31
N HIS A 51 -6.66 5.51 -3.02
CA HIS A 51 -8.08 5.40 -3.35
C HIS A 51 -8.32 5.53 -4.85
N ASP A 52 -7.72 6.50 -5.52
CA ASP A 52 -7.83 6.74 -6.96
C ASP A 52 -7.30 5.56 -7.79
N LYS A 53 -6.27 4.89 -7.28
CA LYS A 53 -5.73 3.64 -7.85
C LYS A 53 -6.52 2.37 -7.45
N ASN A 54 -7.67 2.50 -6.79
CA ASN A 54 -8.50 1.40 -6.29
C ASN A 54 -7.77 0.43 -5.34
N VAL A 55 -6.69 0.86 -4.72
CA VAL A 55 -5.93 0.08 -3.73
C VAL A 55 -6.60 0.14 -2.36
N VAL A 56 -7.26 1.26 -2.06
CA VAL A 56 -8.01 1.50 -0.82
C VAL A 56 -9.46 1.81 -1.14
N VAL A 57 -10.41 1.14 -0.47
CA VAL A 57 -11.86 1.38 -0.69
C VAL A 57 -12.28 2.71 -0.09
N ASN A 58 -11.80 3.04 1.12
CA ASN A 58 -12.19 4.26 1.81
C ASN A 58 -10.95 4.95 2.39
N LYS A 59 -10.59 6.09 1.80
CA LYS A 59 -9.44 6.87 2.21
C LYS A 59 -9.48 7.33 3.67
N ASN A 60 -10.67 7.61 4.21
CA ASN A 60 -10.81 8.08 5.57
C ASN A 60 -10.60 6.96 6.60
N ILE A 61 -11.13 5.77 6.32
CA ILE A 61 -10.92 4.58 7.17
C ILE A 61 -9.44 4.20 7.16
N PHE A 62 -8.79 4.22 6.00
CA PHE A 62 -7.36 3.97 5.87
C PHE A 62 -6.54 4.96 6.71
N LYS A 63 -6.83 6.27 6.60
CA LYS A 63 -6.17 7.31 7.41
C LYS A 63 -6.32 7.06 8.89
N LEU A 64 -7.53 6.75 9.36
CA LEU A 64 -7.79 6.45 10.78
C LEU A 64 -6.97 5.24 11.26
N LYS A 65 -6.84 4.19 10.45
CA LYS A 65 -6.02 3.02 10.77
C LYS A 65 -4.53 3.35 10.85
N VAL A 66 -4.01 4.22 9.98
CA VAL A 66 -2.61 4.68 10.02
C VAL A 66 -2.37 5.56 11.25
N ILE A 67 -3.28 6.50 11.54
CA ILE A 67 -3.20 7.38 12.72
C ILE A 67 -3.26 6.55 14.00
N GLY A 68 -4.19 5.60 14.11
CA GLY A 68 -4.33 4.72 15.28
C GLY A 68 -3.11 3.86 15.56
N ARG A 69 -2.24 3.65 14.57
CA ARG A 69 -0.92 2.97 14.71
C ARG A 69 0.23 3.92 14.99
N GLY A 70 0.00 5.23 15.07
CA GLY A 70 1.05 6.23 15.28
C GLY A 70 2.00 6.41 14.09
N LEU A 71 1.57 6.07 12.88
CA LEU A 71 2.41 6.07 11.68
C LEU A 71 2.22 7.31 10.79
N ALA A 72 1.31 8.21 11.15
CA ALA A 72 0.93 9.37 10.33
C ALA A 72 2.10 10.32 10.01
N SER A 73 3.09 10.42 10.88
CA SER A 73 4.30 11.25 10.70
C SER A 73 5.48 10.52 10.07
N LYS A 74 5.36 9.22 9.81
CA LYS A 74 6.45 8.35 9.34
C LYS A 74 6.22 7.85 7.92
N ILE A 75 5.68 8.70 7.05
CA ILE A 75 5.36 8.32 5.66
C ILE A 75 6.67 8.05 4.91
N PRO A 76 6.91 6.82 4.45
CA PRO A 76 8.12 6.48 3.73
C PRO A 76 8.03 6.98 2.28
N THR A 77 9.18 7.32 1.72
CA THR A 77 9.32 7.74 0.32
C THR A 77 9.80 6.57 -0.51
N GLY A 78 9.31 6.43 -1.74
CA GLY A 78 9.80 5.43 -2.69
C GLY A 78 8.72 4.76 -3.51
N LYS A 79 9.12 3.72 -4.25
CA LYS A 79 8.24 2.91 -5.10
C LYS A 79 7.79 1.66 -4.35
N PHE A 80 6.49 1.36 -4.38
CA PHE A 80 5.90 0.20 -3.73
C PHE A 80 5.12 -0.61 -4.76
N LEU A 81 5.42 -1.90 -4.86
CA LEU A 81 4.66 -2.85 -5.66
C LEU A 81 3.55 -3.42 -4.80
N ILE A 82 2.33 -3.32 -5.29
CA ILE A 82 1.13 -3.84 -4.64
C ILE A 82 0.50 -4.85 -5.57
N GLU A 83 0.31 -6.08 -5.10
CA GLU A 83 -0.26 -7.17 -5.91
C GLU A 83 -1.02 -8.17 -5.05
N GLY A 84 -2.00 -8.83 -5.65
CA GLY A 84 -2.74 -9.93 -5.05
C GLY A 84 -3.76 -9.50 -4.02
N LYS A 85 -4.05 -10.39 -3.06
CA LYS A 85 -5.05 -10.14 -2.01
C LYS A 85 -4.49 -9.19 -0.95
N ILE A 86 -5.06 -8.01 -0.88
CA ILE A 86 -4.65 -6.95 0.03
C ILE A 86 -5.79 -6.53 0.95
N SER A 87 -5.45 -6.37 2.24
CA SER A 87 -6.26 -5.64 3.22
C SER A 87 -5.57 -4.35 3.62
N ASP A 88 -6.29 -3.42 4.23
CA ASP A 88 -5.69 -2.18 4.75
C ASP A 88 -4.56 -2.47 5.75
N ALA A 89 -4.67 -3.57 6.53
CA ALA A 89 -3.65 -3.97 7.48
C ALA A 89 -2.35 -4.41 6.78
N ILE A 90 -2.47 -5.24 5.73
CA ILE A 90 -1.35 -5.71 4.92
C ILE A 90 -0.73 -4.53 4.16
N LEU A 91 -1.55 -3.63 3.64
CA LEU A 91 -1.08 -2.45 2.93
C LEU A 91 -0.27 -1.51 3.83
N ILE A 92 -0.75 -1.27 5.05
CA ILE A 92 0.00 -0.47 6.04
C ILE A 92 1.32 -1.15 6.38
N ASP A 93 1.33 -2.47 6.59
CA ASP A 93 2.55 -3.22 6.86
C ASP A 93 3.55 -3.13 5.70
N LEU A 94 3.06 -3.29 4.47
CA LEU A 94 3.87 -3.20 3.25
C LEU A 94 4.51 -1.80 3.11
N ILE A 95 3.74 -0.75 3.29
CA ILE A 95 4.23 0.62 3.10
C ILE A 95 5.17 1.04 4.24
N PHE A 96 4.76 0.83 5.50
CA PHE A 96 5.45 1.43 6.65
C PHE A 96 6.52 0.52 7.29
N ASN A 97 6.37 -0.80 7.23
CA ASN A 97 7.28 -1.74 7.88
C ASN A 97 8.24 -2.40 6.89
N LYS A 98 7.74 -2.92 5.75
CA LYS A 98 8.60 -3.54 4.73
C LYS A 98 9.39 -2.50 3.94
N GLY A 99 8.82 -1.33 3.76
CA GLY A 99 9.45 -0.22 3.05
C GLY A 99 9.41 -0.37 1.51
N PRO A 100 10.03 0.59 0.80
CA PRO A 100 10.00 0.65 -0.66
C PRO A 100 10.81 -0.48 -1.29
N MET A 101 10.52 -0.76 -2.56
CA MET A 101 11.28 -1.68 -3.39
C MET A 101 12.75 -1.27 -3.39
N LYS A 102 13.63 -2.23 -3.09
CA LYS A 102 15.09 -2.03 -3.14
C LYS A 102 15.63 -2.73 -4.38
N PHE A 103 16.22 -1.97 -5.27
CA PHE A 103 16.97 -2.51 -6.41
C PHE A 103 18.42 -2.65 -6.01
N LYS A 104 18.98 -3.86 -6.13
CA LYS A 104 20.42 -4.07 -5.97
C LYS A 104 21.07 -3.89 -7.34
N LEU A 105 21.71 -2.74 -7.54
CA LEU A 105 22.53 -2.50 -8.73
C LEU A 105 23.95 -2.96 -8.42
N THR A 106 24.42 -3.99 -9.15
CA THR A 106 25.83 -4.40 -9.11
C THR A 106 26.55 -3.71 -10.28
N ILE A 107 27.41 -2.77 -9.97
CA ILE A 107 28.20 -2.02 -10.94
C ILE A 107 29.55 -2.75 -11.04
N PRO A 108 29.87 -3.42 -12.19
CA PRO A 108 31.19 -3.99 -12.41
C PRO A 108 32.22 -2.86 -12.55
N GLU A 109 33.39 -3.04 -11.97
CA GLU A 109 34.49 -2.10 -12.13
C GLU A 109 34.86 -1.96 -13.61
N GLY A 110 35.04 -0.72 -14.10
CA GLY A 110 35.41 -0.44 -15.49
C GLY A 110 34.23 -0.23 -16.47
N LEU A 111 32.98 -0.16 -15.97
CA LEU A 111 31.86 0.17 -16.84
C LEU A 111 31.92 1.66 -17.25
N GLN A 112 31.82 1.91 -18.57
CA GLN A 112 31.68 3.29 -19.06
C GLN A 112 30.34 3.87 -18.62
N SER A 113 30.29 5.16 -18.26
CA SER A 113 29.12 5.84 -17.69
C SER A 113 27.84 5.68 -18.53
N ASN A 114 27.93 5.75 -19.83
CA ASN A 114 26.79 5.60 -20.74
C ASN A 114 26.11 4.22 -20.65
N LYS A 115 26.89 3.13 -20.54
CA LYS A 115 26.33 1.77 -20.32
C LYS A 115 25.72 1.59 -18.94
N LEU A 116 26.22 2.31 -17.94
CA LEU A 116 25.65 2.32 -16.60
C LEU A 116 24.26 2.93 -16.62
N PHE A 117 24.08 4.08 -17.29
CA PHE A 117 22.80 4.77 -17.39
C PHE A 117 21.76 3.95 -18.18
N GLU A 118 22.18 3.30 -19.26
CA GLU A 118 21.31 2.41 -20.03
C GLU A 118 20.77 1.25 -19.16
N ASN A 119 21.63 0.60 -18.38
CA ASN A 119 21.23 -0.48 -17.47
C ASN A 119 20.31 0.03 -16.34
N ILE A 120 20.54 1.23 -15.82
CA ILE A 120 19.68 1.85 -14.80
C ILE A 120 18.30 2.17 -15.39
N ASN A 121 18.22 2.72 -16.59
CA ASN A 121 16.96 3.02 -17.26
C ASN A 121 16.14 1.76 -17.54
N ILE A 122 16.79 0.68 -17.99
CA ILE A 122 16.14 -0.63 -18.19
C ILE A 122 15.57 -1.17 -16.87
N LEU A 123 16.36 -1.12 -15.78
CA LEU A 123 15.94 -1.61 -14.46
C LEU A 123 14.81 -0.79 -13.83
N LEU A 124 14.81 0.52 -14.06
CA LEU A 124 13.81 1.42 -13.49
C LEU A 124 12.57 1.55 -14.38
N ASN A 125 12.62 1.01 -15.62
CA ASN A 125 11.58 1.19 -16.64
C ASN A 125 11.14 2.68 -16.77
N THR A 126 12.13 3.57 -16.75
CA THR A 126 11.96 5.01 -16.81
C THR A 126 12.91 5.57 -17.84
N ASP A 127 12.39 6.28 -18.84
CA ASP A 127 13.17 7.14 -19.74
C ASP A 127 13.59 8.41 -18.96
N TYR A 128 14.58 8.27 -18.08
CA TYR A 128 15.24 9.42 -17.47
C TYR A 128 16.36 9.86 -18.39
N ASP A 129 16.23 11.04 -18.96
CA ASP A 129 17.29 11.73 -19.69
C ASP A 129 18.28 12.31 -18.67
N PHE A 130 19.41 11.64 -18.50
CA PHE A 130 20.47 12.10 -17.59
C PHE A 130 21.41 13.13 -18.22
N ASP A 131 21.30 13.40 -19.52
CA ASP A 131 22.16 14.36 -20.23
C ASP A 131 21.96 15.82 -19.77
N GLN A 132 20.94 16.09 -18.94
CA GLN A 132 20.67 17.43 -18.41
C GLN A 132 21.50 17.76 -17.15
N TYR A 133 22.28 16.81 -16.60
CA TYR A 133 22.98 17.00 -15.30
C TYR A 133 24.51 16.89 -15.37
N PHE A 134 25.09 16.80 -16.59
CA PHE A 134 26.56 16.77 -16.78
C PHE A 134 27.04 17.78 -17.81
#